data_f7de84fe785c6785ce878fc232339273
#
_entry.id   f7de84fe785c6785ce878fc232339273
#
_cell.length_a   1.000
_cell.length_b   1.000
_cell.length_c   1.000
_cell.angle_alpha   90.00
_cell.angle_beta   90.00
_cell.angle_gamma   90.00
#
_symmetry.space_group_name_H-M   'P 1'
#
loop_
_entity.id
_entity.type
_entity.pdbx_description
1 polymer ?
#
loop_
_entity_poly.entity_id
_entity_poly.type
_entity_poly.pdbx_seq_one_letter_code
_entity_poly.pdbx_strand_id
1 'polypeptide(L)'
;MKRDILTITALLIMTVANAQEERRLITMEEAVLGTGIRTESRNYRWQEEGSTYTYSDESTIYVIDAKSGKTISETAVPKEEEQKEGPKPYAYSEKGNVYYTDQDGNAQAITSYNEPGIVCGETVSRNEFGISGGIFVSPDKRRIAFYKKDESKVTLFPLLDITSRTGTLQETRYPMNGMTSEIITLGVFDTETKETVWLDVTDFTEERYLTNITWNPAGDKIYIQVLDRNQKNMNLNVYSAIDGSFIKTLFSDSDSRYIEPQYPIYFMENNPEQFIYATNVRDGYWNLYLHNTDGKLIKRVTPVDADVEYLTQNGNYIYYYSAEVSPIDRHLFRTNIKSGKTERITKESGWHTCSLSPDGKYILDRYSAHNVPNNINILSADGKKSTNIFSAPDPTAELNFIPIEQGTIKSADGKYDNYYRLIKPLDFDPSKKYPVILYVYGGPH
;
A
#
# COMPACT_ATOMS: atom_id res chain seq x y z
N MET A 1 3.42 75.58 -20.75
CA MET A 1 2.60 74.40 -20.42
C MET A 1 3.05 73.10 -21.13
N LYS A 2 4.33 72.77 -21.09
CA LYS A 2 4.89 71.50 -21.66
C LYS A 2 6.05 70.93 -20.84
N ARG A 3 6.23 71.37 -19.59
CA ARG A 3 7.35 70.94 -18.76
C ARG A 3 6.94 70.15 -17.50
N ASP A 4 5.67 70.18 -17.13
CA ASP A 4 5.18 69.58 -15.86
C ASP A 4 4.55 68.19 -16.01
N ILE A 5 4.41 67.69 -17.25
CA ILE A 5 3.82 66.34 -17.49
C ILE A 5 4.91 65.25 -17.47
N LEU A 6 6.19 65.59 -17.68
CA LEU A 6 7.26 64.59 -17.70
C LEU A 6 7.74 64.16 -16.30
N THR A 7 7.45 64.94 -15.28
CA THR A 7 7.92 64.68 -13.91
C THR A 7 6.98 63.74 -13.13
N ILE A 8 5.70 63.72 -13.49
CA ILE A 8 4.71 62.88 -12.83
C ILE A 8 4.76 61.46 -13.34
N THR A 9 5.15 61.21 -14.62
CA THR A 9 5.25 59.86 -15.18
C THR A 9 6.51 59.14 -14.70
N ALA A 10 7.55 59.85 -14.31
CA ALA A 10 8.78 59.24 -13.76
C ALA A 10 8.63 58.83 -12.28
N LEU A 11 7.70 59.44 -11.52
CA LEU A 11 7.49 59.09 -10.11
C LEU A 11 6.52 57.90 -9.96
N LEU A 12 5.70 57.56 -10.96
CA LEU A 12 4.79 56.40 -10.93
C LEU A 12 5.48 55.11 -11.37
N ILE A 13 6.64 55.15 -11.98
CA ILE A 13 7.42 53.99 -12.40
C ILE A 13 8.38 53.48 -11.30
N MET A 14 8.65 54.29 -10.28
CA MET A 14 9.56 53.91 -9.19
C MET A 14 8.89 53.25 -7.98
N THR A 15 7.57 53.08 -7.96
CA THR A 15 6.87 52.45 -6.83
C THR A 15 6.37 51.03 -7.12
N VAL A 16 6.74 50.42 -8.25
CA VAL A 16 6.42 49.00 -8.56
C VAL A 16 7.68 48.10 -8.48
N ALA A 17 8.82 48.64 -8.03
CA ALA A 17 10.01 47.85 -7.80
C ALA A 17 10.20 47.59 -6.29
N ASN A 18 10.08 46.35 -5.89
CA ASN A 18 10.47 45.74 -4.61
C ASN A 18 9.41 45.66 -3.51
N ALA A 19 8.35 44.92 -3.76
CA ALA A 19 7.86 44.01 -2.74
C ALA A 19 8.24 42.58 -3.18
N GLN A 20 9.53 42.27 -3.20
CA GLN A 20 10.00 40.92 -3.06
C GLN A 20 9.71 40.60 -1.59
N GLU A 21 8.59 39.94 -1.30
CA GLU A 21 8.31 39.43 0.05
C GLU A 21 9.55 38.65 0.49
N GLU A 22 10.18 39.12 1.59
CA GLU A 22 11.34 38.41 2.16
C GLU A 22 10.85 37.02 2.56
N ARG A 23 11.26 36.00 1.82
CA ARG A 23 10.98 34.61 2.15
C ARG A 23 11.53 34.33 3.54
N ARG A 24 10.68 33.79 4.42
CA ARG A 24 11.05 33.46 5.79
C ARG A 24 11.80 32.12 5.88
N LEU A 25 12.54 31.93 6.93
CA LEU A 25 13.08 30.62 7.29
C LEU A 25 12.01 29.77 7.97
N ILE A 26 12.10 28.44 7.81
CA ILE A 26 11.36 27.49 8.65
C ILE A 26 11.89 27.57 10.08
N THR A 27 11.01 27.60 11.07
CA THR A 27 11.41 27.59 12.48
C THR A 27 11.82 26.19 12.94
N MET A 28 12.58 26.10 14.03
CA MET A 28 12.93 24.81 14.63
C MET A 28 11.67 24.04 15.07
N GLU A 29 10.69 24.74 15.62
CA GLU A 29 9.41 24.12 16.04
C GLU A 29 8.65 23.53 14.84
N GLU A 30 8.49 24.28 13.75
CA GLU A 30 7.85 23.81 12.52
C GLU A 30 8.60 22.62 11.93
N ALA A 31 9.93 22.61 11.96
CA ALA A 31 10.73 21.51 11.46
C ALA A 31 10.58 20.24 12.31
N VAL A 32 10.60 20.38 13.64
CA VAL A 32 10.47 19.25 14.58
C VAL A 32 9.03 18.66 14.57
N LEU A 33 8.03 19.54 14.50
CA LEU A 33 6.62 19.10 14.47
C LEU A 33 6.13 18.70 13.06
N GLY A 34 6.94 18.90 12.02
CA GLY A 34 6.57 18.64 10.64
C GLY A 34 5.44 19.55 10.13
N THR A 35 5.29 20.75 10.70
CA THR A 35 4.18 21.66 10.38
C THR A 35 4.58 22.77 9.41
N GLY A 36 5.87 22.97 9.17
CA GLY A 36 6.39 24.08 8.36
C GLY A 36 6.19 23.95 6.86
N ILE A 37 6.08 22.71 6.35
CA ILE A 37 5.88 22.42 4.94
C ILE A 37 4.73 21.44 4.81
N ARG A 38 3.60 21.89 4.28
CA ARG A 38 2.41 21.04 4.06
C ARG A 38 1.96 21.13 2.61
N THR A 39 2.01 20.01 1.93
CA THR A 39 1.47 19.90 0.56
C THR A 39 -0.05 19.84 0.61
N GLU A 40 -0.71 20.70 -0.16
CA GLU A 40 -2.16 20.59 -0.35
C GLU A 40 -2.50 19.25 -1.01
N SER A 41 -3.52 18.59 -0.49
CA SER A 41 -4.03 17.36 -1.06
C SER A 41 -5.54 17.39 -1.14
N ARG A 42 -6.08 16.74 -2.16
CA ARG A 42 -7.52 16.56 -2.33
C ARG A 42 -7.84 15.08 -2.39
N ASN A 43 -8.91 14.68 -1.72
CA ASN A 43 -9.32 13.30 -1.68
C ASN A 43 -10.39 13.04 -2.75
N TYR A 44 -9.95 12.50 -3.88
CA TYR A 44 -10.83 12.02 -4.93
C TYR A 44 -11.02 10.52 -4.81
N ARG A 45 -12.26 10.04 -4.95
CA ARG A 45 -12.60 8.61 -4.86
C ARG A 45 -13.61 8.24 -5.93
N TRP A 46 -13.41 7.09 -6.55
CA TRP A 46 -14.44 6.51 -7.42
C TRP A 46 -15.70 6.21 -6.61
N GLN A 47 -16.86 6.36 -7.24
CA GLN A 47 -18.11 5.79 -6.71
C GLN A 47 -18.13 4.29 -6.97
N GLU A 48 -19.05 3.57 -6.36
CA GLU A 48 -19.12 2.10 -6.44
C GLU A 48 -19.38 1.59 -7.86
N GLU A 49 -20.00 2.41 -8.72
CA GLU A 49 -20.34 2.04 -10.09
C GLU A 49 -19.95 3.12 -11.10
N GLY A 50 -19.71 2.70 -12.34
CA GLY A 50 -19.50 3.58 -13.49
C GLY A 50 -18.16 4.32 -13.50
N SER A 51 -18.17 5.52 -14.09
CA SER A 51 -17.01 6.40 -14.24
C SER A 51 -17.24 7.75 -13.58
N THR A 52 -17.81 7.76 -12.38
CA THR A 52 -17.99 8.97 -11.59
C THR A 52 -17.09 8.93 -10.36
N TYR A 53 -16.57 10.09 -9.97
CA TYR A 53 -15.75 10.21 -8.77
C TYR A 53 -16.26 11.35 -7.88
N THR A 54 -15.97 11.25 -6.60
CA THR A 54 -16.31 12.27 -5.61
C THR A 54 -15.08 13.08 -5.23
N TYR A 55 -15.32 14.34 -4.91
CA TYR A 55 -14.42 15.24 -4.24
C TYR A 55 -15.22 16.01 -3.19
N SER A 56 -14.66 16.25 -2.02
CA SER A 56 -15.28 17.10 -1.01
C SER A 56 -14.36 18.26 -0.63
N ASP A 57 -14.93 19.45 -0.49
CA ASP A 57 -14.34 20.54 0.26
C ASP A 57 -14.90 20.55 1.71
N GLU A 58 -14.71 21.66 2.44
CA GLU A 58 -15.14 21.77 3.84
C GLU A 58 -16.66 21.69 4.02
N SER A 59 -17.45 21.97 3.00
CA SER A 59 -18.91 22.14 3.06
C SER A 59 -19.70 21.23 2.13
N THR A 60 -19.11 20.80 1.02
CA THR A 60 -19.85 20.20 -0.10
C THR A 60 -19.12 18.99 -0.65
N ILE A 61 -19.86 17.93 -0.93
CA ILE A 61 -19.42 16.75 -1.67
C ILE A 61 -19.92 16.92 -3.11
N TYR A 62 -18.98 16.88 -4.05
CA TYR A 62 -19.24 16.95 -5.49
C TYR A 62 -19.13 15.56 -6.11
N VAL A 63 -20.08 15.21 -6.97
CA VAL A 63 -20.00 14.02 -7.84
C VAL A 63 -19.70 14.48 -9.25
N ILE A 64 -18.64 13.96 -9.84
CA ILE A 64 -18.09 14.45 -11.11
C ILE A 64 -18.01 13.30 -12.11
N ASP A 65 -18.44 13.54 -13.35
CA ASP A 65 -18.30 12.62 -14.46
C ASP A 65 -16.87 12.65 -15.02
N ALA A 66 -16.19 11.52 -15.03
CA ALA A 66 -14.78 11.42 -15.43
C ALA A 66 -14.54 11.76 -16.91
N LYS A 67 -15.53 11.55 -17.78
CA LYS A 67 -15.42 11.81 -19.22
C LYS A 67 -15.50 13.30 -19.54
N SER A 68 -16.44 13.99 -18.92
CA SER A 68 -16.72 15.40 -19.22
C SER A 68 -16.08 16.39 -18.24
N GLY A 69 -15.67 15.92 -17.05
CA GLY A 69 -15.22 16.76 -15.95
C GLY A 69 -16.33 17.62 -15.34
N LYS A 70 -17.60 17.35 -15.67
CA LYS A 70 -18.74 18.12 -15.17
C LYS A 70 -19.24 17.58 -13.86
N THR A 71 -19.57 18.48 -12.93
CA THR A 71 -20.32 18.16 -11.72
C THR A 71 -21.73 17.69 -12.10
N ILE A 72 -22.10 16.51 -11.60
CA ILE A 72 -23.42 15.90 -11.80
C ILE A 72 -24.35 16.26 -10.63
N SER A 73 -23.82 16.23 -9.41
CA SER A 73 -24.56 16.56 -8.19
C SER A 73 -23.67 17.16 -7.13
N GLU A 74 -24.28 17.91 -6.23
CA GLU A 74 -23.67 18.54 -5.06
C GLU A 74 -24.51 18.19 -3.83
N THR A 75 -23.86 17.83 -2.73
CA THR A 75 -24.51 17.47 -1.46
C THR A 75 -23.71 18.08 -0.31
N ALA A 76 -24.39 18.64 0.68
CA ALA A 76 -23.71 19.18 1.86
C ALA A 76 -22.97 18.06 2.63
N VAL A 77 -21.77 18.38 3.13
CA VAL A 77 -21.04 17.48 4.05
C VAL A 77 -21.88 17.32 5.32
N PRO A 78 -22.18 16.08 5.77
CA PRO A 78 -22.91 15.86 7.02
C PRO A 78 -22.18 16.48 8.20
N LYS A 79 -22.90 17.16 9.10
CA LYS A 79 -22.32 17.70 10.33
C LYS A 79 -21.87 16.56 11.25
N GLU A 80 -20.79 16.78 12.01
CA GLU A 80 -20.21 15.77 12.92
C GLU A 80 -21.23 15.16 13.91
N GLU A 81 -22.24 15.91 14.32
CA GLU A 81 -23.31 15.43 15.22
C GLU A 81 -24.19 14.33 14.59
N GLU A 82 -24.17 14.16 13.26
CA GLU A 82 -24.91 13.12 12.54
C GLU A 82 -24.03 11.87 12.26
N GLN A 83 -22.74 11.90 12.59
CA GLN A 83 -21.86 10.73 12.50
C GLN A 83 -22.17 9.79 13.67
N LYS A 84 -23.28 9.05 13.55
CA LYS A 84 -23.47 7.83 14.35
C LYS A 84 -22.28 6.91 14.06
N GLU A 85 -21.80 6.20 15.09
CA GLU A 85 -20.83 5.09 14.87
C GLU A 85 -21.34 4.31 13.65
N GLY A 86 -20.48 4.20 12.63
CA GLY A 86 -20.81 3.45 11.42
C GLY A 86 -21.21 2.02 11.79
N PRO A 87 -21.98 1.33 10.96
CA PRO A 87 -22.36 -0.04 11.23
C PRO A 87 -21.08 -0.85 11.50
N LYS A 88 -21.13 -1.74 12.51
CA LYS A 88 -19.98 -2.61 12.81
C LYS A 88 -19.60 -3.39 11.55
N PRO A 89 -18.30 -3.61 11.31
CA PRO A 89 -17.86 -4.47 10.20
C PRO A 89 -18.56 -5.83 10.25
N TYR A 90 -18.73 -6.45 9.08
CA TYR A 90 -19.35 -7.77 8.99
C TYR A 90 -18.64 -8.82 9.87
N ALA A 91 -17.30 -8.80 9.89
CA ALA A 91 -16.50 -9.61 10.81
C ALA A 91 -15.38 -8.77 11.40
N TYR A 92 -15.09 -8.92 12.70
CA TYR A 92 -14.11 -8.11 13.42
C TYR A 92 -13.52 -8.87 14.60
N SER A 93 -12.37 -8.39 15.08
CA SER A 93 -11.74 -8.86 16.31
C SER A 93 -11.98 -7.85 17.42
N GLU A 94 -12.31 -8.33 18.60
CA GLU A 94 -12.41 -7.55 19.84
C GLU A 94 -11.87 -8.35 21.01
N LYS A 95 -10.93 -7.77 21.76
CA LYS A 95 -10.29 -8.40 22.95
C LYS A 95 -9.75 -9.80 22.67
N GLY A 96 -9.10 -9.98 21.50
CA GLY A 96 -8.49 -11.24 21.09
C GLY A 96 -9.48 -12.34 20.69
N ASN A 97 -10.75 -12.00 20.45
CA ASN A 97 -11.75 -12.93 19.94
C ASN A 97 -12.44 -12.41 18.69
N VAL A 98 -12.93 -13.33 17.86
CA VAL A 98 -13.57 -13.02 16.57
C VAL A 98 -15.08 -12.99 16.74
N TYR A 99 -15.69 -11.99 16.13
CA TYR A 99 -17.13 -11.78 16.07
C TYR A 99 -17.57 -11.54 14.63
N TYR A 100 -18.83 -11.80 14.34
CA TYR A 100 -19.46 -11.34 13.10
C TYR A 100 -20.81 -10.68 13.40
N THR A 101 -21.27 -9.82 12.51
CA THR A 101 -22.58 -9.16 12.59
C THR A 101 -23.57 -9.96 11.75
N ASP A 102 -24.63 -10.47 12.37
CA ASP A 102 -25.69 -11.19 11.68
C ASP A 102 -26.61 -10.26 10.86
N GLN A 103 -27.61 -10.86 10.18
CA GLN A 103 -28.53 -10.10 9.33
C GLN A 103 -29.40 -9.09 10.10
N ASP A 104 -29.60 -9.32 11.40
CA ASP A 104 -30.36 -8.45 12.28
C ASP A 104 -29.50 -7.34 12.92
N GLY A 105 -28.19 -7.31 12.58
CA GLY A 105 -27.23 -6.35 13.11
C GLY A 105 -26.67 -6.71 14.48
N ASN A 106 -26.90 -7.94 14.98
CA ASN A 106 -26.40 -8.39 16.27
C ASN A 106 -24.98 -8.99 16.16
N ALA A 107 -24.13 -8.68 17.13
CA ALA A 107 -22.83 -9.29 17.25
C ALA A 107 -22.94 -10.74 17.74
N GLN A 108 -22.34 -11.67 17.00
CA GLN A 108 -22.26 -13.08 17.31
C GLN A 108 -20.81 -13.48 17.51
N ALA A 109 -20.48 -14.12 18.64
CA ALA A 109 -19.13 -14.60 18.89
C ALA A 109 -18.81 -15.84 18.08
N ILE A 110 -17.66 -15.84 17.39
CA ILE A 110 -17.10 -17.03 16.72
C ILE A 110 -16.13 -17.74 17.66
N THR A 111 -15.36 -16.98 18.44
CA THR A 111 -14.41 -17.52 19.42
C THR A 111 -14.64 -16.91 20.81
N SER A 112 -14.19 -17.62 21.86
CA SER A 112 -14.36 -17.20 23.27
C SER A 112 -13.17 -17.62 24.13
N TYR A 113 -11.94 -17.39 23.64
CA TYR A 113 -10.70 -17.68 24.39
C TYR A 113 -10.44 -16.61 25.42
N ASN A 114 -10.00 -17.03 26.62
CA ASN A 114 -9.60 -16.14 27.72
C ASN A 114 -8.20 -16.47 28.24
N GLU A 115 -7.53 -17.46 27.67
CA GLU A 115 -6.19 -17.89 28.05
C GLU A 115 -5.15 -16.85 27.63
N PRO A 116 -4.23 -16.45 28.54
CA PRO A 116 -3.18 -15.50 28.21
C PRO A 116 -2.28 -16.01 27.06
N GLY A 117 -2.14 -15.20 26.02
CA GLY A 117 -1.33 -15.54 24.85
C GLY A 117 -2.10 -16.26 23.74
N ILE A 118 -3.41 -16.49 23.90
CA ILE A 118 -4.28 -16.92 22.78
C ILE A 118 -5.01 -15.71 22.23
N VAL A 119 -4.84 -15.46 20.92
CA VAL A 119 -5.43 -14.30 20.23
C VAL A 119 -5.98 -14.76 18.90
N CYS A 120 -7.23 -14.38 18.59
CA CYS A 120 -7.91 -14.72 17.35
C CYS A 120 -8.29 -13.48 16.54
N GLY A 121 -8.19 -13.58 15.22
CA GLY A 121 -8.65 -12.56 14.28
C GLY A 121 -7.77 -11.30 14.19
N GLU A 122 -6.62 -11.31 14.81
CA GLU A 122 -5.62 -10.25 14.70
C GLU A 122 -4.51 -10.63 13.73
N THR A 123 -3.70 -9.66 13.32
CA THR A 123 -2.53 -9.90 12.49
C THR A 123 -1.53 -10.81 13.21
N VAL A 124 -0.78 -11.57 12.45
CA VAL A 124 0.24 -12.49 12.96
C VAL A 124 1.60 -12.15 12.35
N SER A 125 2.64 -12.84 12.80
CA SER A 125 4.00 -12.73 12.23
C SER A 125 4.49 -11.28 12.14
N ARG A 126 4.07 -10.41 13.08
CA ARG A 126 4.43 -8.99 13.19
C ARG A 126 4.16 -8.19 11.91
N ASN A 127 3.12 -8.53 11.16
CA ASN A 127 2.76 -7.96 9.86
C ASN A 127 3.82 -8.19 8.74
N GLU A 128 4.72 -9.13 8.93
CA GLU A 128 5.64 -9.56 7.89
C GLU A 128 4.89 -10.28 6.74
N PHE A 129 5.58 -10.49 5.62
CA PHE A 129 5.08 -11.28 4.49
C PHE A 129 3.75 -10.79 3.90
N GLY A 130 3.52 -9.47 3.88
CA GLY A 130 2.28 -8.88 3.36
C GLY A 130 1.04 -9.13 4.23
N ILE A 131 1.20 -9.67 5.45
CA ILE A 131 0.09 -9.89 6.38
C ILE A 131 -0.38 -8.55 6.93
N SER A 132 -1.61 -8.14 6.60
CA SER A 132 -2.20 -6.87 7.04
C SER A 132 -3.49 -7.02 7.85
N GLY A 133 -3.96 -8.25 8.06
CA GLY A 133 -5.18 -8.55 8.82
C GLY A 133 -5.20 -9.98 9.33
N GLY A 134 -6.20 -10.32 10.16
CA GLY A 134 -6.35 -11.64 10.74
C GLY A 134 -7.70 -12.30 10.46
N ILE A 135 -8.57 -11.64 9.67
CA ILE A 135 -9.91 -12.12 9.32
C ILE A 135 -10.11 -12.02 7.81
N PHE A 136 -10.58 -13.07 7.20
CA PHE A 136 -10.73 -13.22 5.75
C PHE A 136 -12.13 -13.75 5.43
N VAL A 137 -13.00 -12.87 4.92
CA VAL A 137 -14.39 -13.24 4.57
C VAL A 137 -14.41 -13.85 3.18
N SER A 138 -15.14 -14.95 2.99
CA SER A 138 -15.32 -15.57 1.67
C SER A 138 -16.09 -14.65 0.71
N PRO A 139 -15.92 -14.79 -0.63
CA PRO A 139 -16.60 -13.94 -1.61
C PRO A 139 -18.13 -13.94 -1.49
N ASP A 140 -18.73 -15.08 -1.14
CA ASP A 140 -20.16 -15.26 -0.90
C ASP A 140 -20.63 -14.79 0.49
N LYS A 141 -19.68 -14.31 1.36
CA LYS A 141 -19.90 -13.93 2.76
C LYS A 141 -20.45 -15.03 3.67
N ARG A 142 -20.46 -16.28 3.21
CA ARG A 142 -20.93 -17.41 4.01
C ARG A 142 -19.89 -17.84 5.04
N ARG A 143 -18.60 -17.82 4.70
CA ARG A 143 -17.53 -18.31 5.56
C ARG A 143 -16.58 -17.21 5.98
N ILE A 144 -16.04 -17.34 7.18
CA ILE A 144 -15.08 -16.39 7.77
C ILE A 144 -13.86 -17.21 8.20
N ALA A 145 -12.75 -17.05 7.48
CA ALA A 145 -11.48 -17.57 7.91
C ALA A 145 -10.80 -16.60 8.86
N PHE A 146 -10.10 -17.09 9.87
CA PHE A 146 -9.42 -16.25 10.84
C PHE A 146 -8.17 -16.94 11.41
N TYR A 147 -7.16 -16.16 11.71
CA TYR A 147 -6.00 -16.64 12.46
C TYR A 147 -6.36 -16.88 13.92
N LYS A 148 -5.85 -17.99 14.48
CA LYS A 148 -5.64 -18.17 15.89
C LYS A 148 -4.14 -18.23 16.14
N LYS A 149 -3.67 -17.30 16.96
CA LYS A 149 -2.28 -17.16 17.38
C LYS A 149 -2.13 -17.70 18.80
N ASP A 150 -1.24 -18.65 19.00
CA ASP A 150 -0.80 -19.10 20.33
C ASP A 150 0.64 -18.59 20.57
N GLU A 151 0.75 -17.56 21.35
CA GLU A 151 2.01 -16.98 21.82
C GLU A 151 2.26 -17.24 23.32
N SER A 152 1.55 -18.20 23.94
CA SER A 152 1.66 -18.52 25.36
C SER A 152 3.09 -18.88 25.78
N LYS A 153 3.86 -19.49 24.89
CA LYS A 153 5.27 -19.89 25.09
C LYS A 153 6.28 -18.85 24.60
N VAL A 154 5.83 -17.75 24.00
CA VAL A 154 6.72 -16.67 23.55
C VAL A 154 7.21 -15.86 24.74
N THR A 155 8.51 -15.59 24.77
CA THR A 155 9.16 -14.83 25.86
C THR A 155 8.57 -13.44 25.99
N LEU A 156 8.30 -13.02 27.21
CA LEU A 156 7.96 -11.64 27.55
C LEU A 156 9.23 -10.79 27.48
N PHE A 157 9.24 -9.81 26.61
CA PHE A 157 10.34 -8.85 26.45
C PHE A 157 10.01 -7.56 27.22
N PRO A 158 10.88 -7.11 28.14
CA PRO A 158 10.64 -5.91 28.93
C PRO A 158 10.92 -4.65 28.11
N LEU A 159 9.89 -3.85 27.83
CA LEU A 159 10.02 -2.51 27.29
C LEU A 159 9.97 -1.49 28.44
N LEU A 160 10.93 -0.57 28.48
CA LEU A 160 10.90 0.54 29.43
C LEU A 160 10.10 1.70 28.85
N ASP A 161 8.94 1.98 29.43
CA ASP A 161 8.18 3.20 29.15
C ASP A 161 8.77 4.35 29.95
N ILE A 162 9.35 5.32 29.26
CA ILE A 162 9.99 6.52 29.83
C ILE A 162 9.09 7.75 29.81
N THR A 163 7.82 7.63 29.47
CA THR A 163 6.87 8.75 29.50
C THR A 163 6.53 9.21 30.91
N SER A 164 6.67 8.33 31.92
CA SER A 164 6.59 8.68 33.34
C SER A 164 7.98 9.01 33.91
N ARG A 165 7.99 9.82 34.96
CA ARG A 165 9.26 10.28 35.61
C ARG A 165 10.16 9.16 36.06
N THR A 166 9.59 8.07 36.61
CA THR A 166 10.33 6.92 37.17
C THR A 166 10.48 5.76 36.19
N GLY A 167 9.81 5.85 35.04
CA GLY A 167 9.67 4.74 34.09
C GLY A 167 8.79 3.61 34.63
N THR A 168 8.20 2.84 33.71
CA THR A 168 7.46 1.62 34.01
C THR A 168 7.83 0.53 33.02
N LEU A 169 7.88 -0.73 33.46
CA LEU A 169 8.08 -1.85 32.55
C LEU A 169 6.75 -2.21 31.89
N GLN A 170 6.78 -2.30 30.57
CA GLN A 170 5.72 -2.90 29.76
C GLN A 170 6.26 -4.18 29.15
N GLU A 171 5.63 -5.31 29.48
CA GLU A 171 6.02 -6.59 28.93
C GLU A 171 5.24 -6.85 27.64
N THR A 172 5.96 -7.18 26.57
CA THR A 172 5.38 -7.61 25.31
C THR A 172 5.93 -8.97 24.91
N ARG A 173 5.10 -9.82 24.31
CA ARG A 173 5.57 -11.08 23.77
C ARG A 173 6.40 -10.83 22.51
N TYR A 174 7.67 -11.23 22.55
CA TYR A 174 8.60 -11.01 21.45
C TYR A 174 9.56 -12.19 21.32
N PRO A 175 9.49 -12.95 20.20
CA PRO A 175 10.41 -14.06 19.95
C PRO A 175 11.76 -13.49 19.54
N MET A 176 12.71 -13.42 20.46
CA MET A 176 14.09 -13.06 20.11
C MET A 176 14.74 -14.15 19.25
N ASN A 177 15.80 -13.79 18.55
CA ASN A 177 16.50 -14.70 17.66
C ASN A 177 16.86 -16.03 18.34
N GLY A 178 16.46 -17.14 17.73
CA GLY A 178 16.67 -18.49 18.26
C GLY A 178 15.73 -18.94 19.38
N MET A 179 14.78 -18.08 19.79
CA MET A 179 13.75 -18.42 20.81
C MET A 179 12.45 -18.89 20.16
N THR A 180 11.60 -19.53 20.96
CA THR A 180 10.28 -20.02 20.56
C THR A 180 9.41 -18.89 20.02
N SER A 181 8.86 -19.09 18.85
CA SER A 181 7.92 -18.19 18.18
C SER A 181 6.47 -18.56 18.46
N GLU A 182 5.55 -17.74 17.99
CA GLU A 182 4.11 -18.00 17.99
C GLU A 182 3.76 -19.20 17.10
N ILE A 183 2.70 -19.90 17.47
CA ILE A 183 2.11 -20.97 16.63
C ILE A 183 0.81 -20.43 16.05
N ILE A 184 0.71 -20.48 14.72
CA ILE A 184 -0.44 -19.98 13.98
C ILE A 184 -1.24 -21.13 13.41
N THR A 185 -2.56 -21.09 13.63
CA THR A 185 -3.54 -21.96 12.97
C THR A 185 -4.60 -21.13 12.28
N LEU A 186 -5.24 -21.67 11.25
CA LEU A 186 -6.34 -21.01 10.55
C LEU A 186 -7.63 -21.77 10.76
N GLY A 187 -8.63 -21.10 11.36
CA GLY A 187 -10.00 -21.59 11.51
C GLY A 187 -10.89 -21.05 10.40
N VAL A 188 -11.90 -21.79 10.01
CA VAL A 188 -12.94 -21.39 9.06
C VAL A 188 -14.29 -21.60 9.73
N PHE A 189 -14.98 -20.52 10.02
CA PHE A 189 -16.33 -20.53 10.57
C PHE A 189 -17.37 -20.44 9.46
N ASP A 190 -18.37 -21.30 9.46
CA ASP A 190 -19.52 -21.26 8.54
C ASP A 190 -20.72 -20.61 9.24
N THR A 191 -21.20 -19.50 8.70
CA THR A 191 -22.28 -18.69 9.30
C THR A 191 -23.66 -19.37 9.25
N GLU A 192 -23.84 -20.42 8.44
CA GLU A 192 -25.08 -21.20 8.38
C GLU A 192 -25.07 -22.32 9.41
N THR A 193 -24.00 -23.14 9.42
CA THR A 193 -23.91 -24.29 10.34
C THR A 193 -23.51 -23.89 11.76
N LYS A 194 -22.89 -22.71 11.93
CA LYS A 194 -22.32 -22.21 13.19
C LYS A 194 -21.17 -23.06 13.71
N GLU A 195 -20.51 -23.78 12.83
CA GLU A 195 -19.35 -24.62 13.16
C GLU A 195 -18.06 -24.03 12.64
N THR A 196 -16.96 -24.29 13.35
CA THR A 196 -15.61 -23.94 12.93
C THR A 196 -14.82 -25.20 12.59
N VAL A 197 -14.25 -25.24 11.39
CA VAL A 197 -13.27 -26.25 11.00
C VAL A 197 -11.87 -25.63 11.05
N TRP A 198 -10.87 -26.45 11.40
CA TRP A 198 -9.47 -26.03 11.44
C TRP A 198 -8.73 -26.63 10.26
N LEU A 199 -7.92 -25.83 9.57
CA LEU A 199 -7.16 -26.33 8.42
C LEU A 199 -6.02 -27.24 8.89
N ASP A 200 -5.89 -28.41 8.23
CA ASP A 200 -4.85 -29.41 8.51
C ASP A 200 -3.52 -29.03 7.81
N VAL A 201 -2.84 -28.04 8.38
CA VAL A 201 -1.54 -27.58 7.87
C VAL A 201 -0.43 -28.35 8.59
N THR A 202 0.23 -29.25 7.87
CA THR A 202 1.28 -30.13 8.41
C THR A 202 2.70 -29.84 7.87
N ASP A 203 2.82 -28.89 6.93
CA ASP A 203 4.10 -28.53 6.33
C ASP A 203 5.08 -27.97 7.38
N PHE A 204 6.34 -28.37 7.30
CA PHE A 204 7.44 -27.86 8.12
C PHE A 204 7.23 -28.06 9.63
N THR A 205 7.74 -27.13 10.46
CA THR A 205 7.53 -27.14 11.91
C THR A 205 6.25 -26.37 12.29
N GLU A 206 5.81 -26.51 13.55
CA GLU A 206 4.66 -25.74 14.04
C GLU A 206 4.86 -24.20 14.03
N GLU A 207 6.12 -23.74 14.08
CA GLU A 207 6.50 -22.32 14.00
C GLU A 207 6.55 -21.79 12.55
N ARG A 208 5.93 -22.48 11.59
CA ARG A 208 5.76 -22.02 10.19
C ARG A 208 4.92 -20.75 10.14
N TYR A 209 5.05 -20.03 9.01
CA TYR A 209 4.22 -18.88 8.73
C TYR A 209 3.10 -19.26 7.76
N LEU A 210 1.87 -18.84 8.06
CA LEU A 210 0.70 -18.98 7.17
C LEU A 210 0.43 -17.63 6.52
N THR A 211 0.94 -17.43 5.32
CA THR A 211 0.94 -16.11 4.67
C THR A 211 -0.06 -16.06 3.52
N ASN A 212 -0.52 -14.85 3.18
CA ASN A 212 -1.28 -14.56 1.96
C ASN A 212 -2.52 -15.44 1.76
N ILE A 213 -3.35 -15.52 2.81
CA ILE A 213 -4.60 -16.29 2.79
C ILE A 213 -5.50 -15.79 1.66
N THR A 214 -5.86 -16.68 0.76
CA THR A 214 -6.67 -16.32 -0.42
C THR A 214 -7.81 -17.29 -0.63
N TRP A 215 -9.04 -16.80 -0.71
CA TRP A 215 -10.20 -17.57 -1.11
C TRP A 215 -10.22 -17.79 -2.62
N ASN A 216 -10.67 -18.98 -3.06
CA ASN A 216 -11.07 -19.10 -4.45
C ASN A 216 -12.40 -18.36 -4.69
N PRO A 217 -12.76 -18.03 -5.95
CA PRO A 217 -13.98 -17.30 -6.26
C PRO A 217 -15.29 -18.00 -5.79
N ALA A 218 -15.28 -19.32 -5.68
CA ALA A 218 -16.43 -20.10 -5.21
C ALA A 218 -16.59 -20.12 -3.67
N GLY A 219 -15.58 -19.66 -2.90
CA GLY A 219 -15.64 -19.62 -1.43
C GLY A 219 -15.60 -20.99 -0.75
N ASP A 220 -15.18 -22.05 -1.45
CA ASP A 220 -15.10 -23.42 -0.93
C ASP A 220 -13.66 -23.92 -0.69
N LYS A 221 -12.64 -23.15 -1.13
CA LYS A 221 -11.22 -23.46 -0.96
C LYS A 221 -10.42 -22.26 -0.49
N ILE A 222 -9.39 -22.55 0.29
CA ILE A 222 -8.42 -21.57 0.74
C ILE A 222 -7.03 -21.93 0.22
N TYR A 223 -6.33 -20.94 -0.33
CA TYR A 223 -4.95 -21.02 -0.80
C TYR A 223 -4.06 -20.32 0.21
N ILE A 224 -2.97 -20.96 0.61
CA ILE A 224 -2.03 -20.46 1.60
C ILE A 224 -0.61 -20.62 1.07
N GLN A 225 0.19 -19.56 1.15
CA GLN A 225 1.63 -19.66 0.98
C GLN A 225 2.23 -20.00 2.34
N VAL A 226 2.47 -21.31 2.57
CA VAL A 226 3.06 -21.80 3.82
C VAL A 226 4.58 -21.67 3.72
N LEU A 227 5.18 -20.86 4.60
CA LEU A 227 6.60 -20.57 4.63
C LEU A 227 7.26 -21.24 5.85
N ASP A 228 8.40 -21.87 5.66
CA ASP A 228 9.16 -22.46 6.77
C ASP A 228 9.77 -21.40 7.68
N ARG A 229 10.04 -21.76 8.95
CA ARG A 229 10.60 -20.83 9.94
C ARG A 229 11.95 -20.23 9.52
N ASN A 230 12.72 -20.93 8.69
CA ASN A 230 13.99 -20.45 8.16
C ASN A 230 13.85 -19.56 6.94
N GLN A 231 12.63 -19.36 6.46
CA GLN A 231 12.29 -18.52 5.30
C GLN A 231 13.02 -18.94 4.02
N LYS A 232 13.23 -20.24 3.83
CA LYS A 232 13.95 -20.78 2.66
C LYS A 232 13.07 -21.62 1.74
N ASN A 233 11.95 -22.12 2.25
CA ASN A 233 11.05 -22.98 1.51
C ASN A 233 9.61 -22.50 1.69
N MET A 234 8.89 -22.33 0.60
CA MET A 234 7.49 -21.95 0.55
C MET A 234 6.70 -22.96 -0.28
N ASN A 235 5.57 -23.42 0.25
CA ASN A 235 4.59 -24.24 -0.45
C ASN A 235 3.31 -23.45 -0.67
N LEU A 236 2.83 -23.34 -1.92
CA LEU A 236 1.48 -22.86 -2.20
C LEU A 236 0.50 -24.03 -2.09
N ASN A 237 -0.21 -24.10 -0.99
CA ASN A 237 -1.12 -25.16 -0.65
C ASN A 237 -2.59 -24.76 -0.84
N VAL A 238 -3.42 -25.77 -1.10
CA VAL A 238 -4.89 -25.65 -1.20
C VAL A 238 -5.54 -26.52 -0.15
N TYR A 239 -6.50 -25.94 0.57
CA TYR A 239 -7.29 -26.58 1.61
C TYR A 239 -8.78 -26.46 1.30
N SER A 240 -9.56 -27.46 1.73
CA SER A 240 -11.02 -27.40 1.74
C SER A 240 -11.50 -26.47 2.86
N ALA A 241 -12.30 -25.49 2.51
CA ALA A 241 -12.95 -24.62 3.50
C ALA A 241 -14.18 -25.25 4.15
N ILE A 242 -14.57 -26.46 3.72
CA ILE A 242 -15.77 -27.17 4.19
C ILE A 242 -15.44 -28.05 5.40
N ASP A 243 -14.31 -28.75 5.34
CA ASP A 243 -13.87 -29.69 6.37
C ASP A 243 -12.45 -29.50 6.87
N GLY A 244 -11.74 -28.50 6.36
CA GLY A 244 -10.36 -28.16 6.74
C GLY A 244 -9.28 -29.06 6.14
N SER A 245 -9.63 -30.07 5.34
CA SER A 245 -8.69 -31.05 4.81
C SER A 245 -7.70 -30.43 3.81
N PHE A 246 -6.45 -30.90 3.86
CA PHE A 246 -5.45 -30.60 2.83
C PHE A 246 -5.87 -31.25 1.50
N ILE A 247 -5.82 -30.47 0.41
CA ILE A 247 -6.18 -30.96 -0.93
C ILE A 247 -4.90 -31.29 -1.71
N LYS A 248 -4.01 -30.32 -1.88
CA LYS A 248 -2.75 -30.48 -2.61
C LYS A 248 -1.79 -29.28 -2.43
N THR A 249 -0.52 -29.52 -2.67
CA THR A 249 0.46 -28.46 -2.97
C THR A 249 0.48 -28.20 -4.47
N LEU A 250 0.31 -26.93 -4.88
CA LEU A 250 0.34 -26.55 -6.29
C LEU A 250 1.77 -26.53 -6.84
N PHE A 251 2.65 -25.88 -6.10
CA PHE A 251 4.09 -25.83 -6.36
C PHE A 251 4.82 -25.36 -5.10
N SER A 252 6.13 -25.48 -5.14
CA SER A 252 7.02 -24.98 -4.10
C SER A 252 8.07 -24.06 -4.71
N ASP A 253 8.40 -22.98 -4.01
CA ASP A 253 9.55 -22.14 -4.30
C ASP A 253 10.61 -22.30 -3.18
N SER A 254 11.90 -22.18 -3.54
CA SER A 254 13.00 -22.24 -2.57
C SER A 254 14.13 -21.32 -2.97
N ASP A 255 14.79 -20.69 -2.00
CA ASP A 255 16.02 -19.89 -2.19
C ASP A 255 17.01 -20.18 -1.06
N SER A 256 18.29 -20.24 -1.38
CA SER A 256 19.36 -20.49 -0.40
C SER A 256 19.54 -19.35 0.59
N ARG A 257 19.14 -18.12 0.23
CA ARG A 257 19.18 -16.92 1.06
C ARG A 257 17.91 -16.82 1.90
N TYR A 258 16.79 -16.42 1.27
CA TYR A 258 15.48 -16.27 1.91
C TYR A 258 14.38 -16.10 0.86
N ILE A 259 13.14 -16.39 1.29
CA ILE A 259 11.90 -16.11 0.56
C ILE A 259 11.03 -15.23 1.44
N GLU A 260 10.44 -14.19 0.84
CA GLU A 260 9.49 -13.27 1.49
C GLU A 260 8.23 -13.17 0.63
N PRO A 261 7.20 -13.99 0.84
CA PRO A 261 5.96 -13.94 0.07
C PRO A 261 5.13 -12.72 0.46
N GLN A 262 5.27 -11.60 -0.26
CA GLN A 262 4.64 -10.32 0.05
C GLN A 262 3.22 -10.16 -0.51
N TYR A 263 2.83 -10.98 -1.49
CA TYR A 263 1.59 -10.77 -2.24
C TYR A 263 0.74 -12.04 -2.26
N PRO A 264 -0.60 -11.91 -2.12
CA PRO A 264 -1.50 -13.03 -2.34
C PRO A 264 -1.50 -13.46 -3.82
N ILE A 265 -2.11 -14.58 -4.12
CA ILE A 265 -2.47 -14.92 -5.50
C ILE A 265 -3.72 -14.14 -5.89
N TYR A 266 -3.83 -13.79 -7.18
CA TYR A 266 -4.98 -13.04 -7.71
C TYR A 266 -5.68 -13.87 -8.77
N PHE A 267 -6.86 -14.40 -8.43
CA PHE A 267 -7.66 -15.16 -9.39
C PHE A 267 -8.08 -14.31 -10.57
N MET A 268 -8.07 -14.91 -11.77
CA MET A 268 -8.51 -14.21 -12.97
C MET A 268 -10.04 -14.07 -13.01
N GLU A 269 -10.54 -12.83 -13.15
CA GLU A 269 -11.99 -12.55 -13.19
C GLU A 269 -12.71 -13.35 -14.27
N ASN A 270 -12.11 -13.46 -15.46
CA ASN A 270 -12.70 -14.13 -16.61
C ASN A 270 -12.36 -15.63 -16.69
N ASN A 271 -11.56 -16.15 -15.76
CA ASN A 271 -11.19 -17.57 -15.72
C ASN A 271 -10.75 -17.98 -14.32
N PRO A 272 -11.67 -18.42 -13.44
CA PRO A 272 -11.38 -18.79 -12.07
C PRO A 272 -10.43 -20.00 -11.91
N GLU A 273 -10.14 -20.72 -13.01
CA GLU A 273 -9.15 -21.79 -13.05
C GLU A 273 -7.72 -21.27 -13.31
N GLN A 274 -7.52 -19.95 -13.29
CA GLN A 274 -6.22 -19.31 -13.45
C GLN A 274 -6.04 -18.21 -12.40
N PHE A 275 -4.78 -17.97 -12.04
CA PHE A 275 -4.40 -16.91 -11.11
C PHE A 275 -3.04 -16.30 -11.45
N ILE A 276 -2.84 -15.05 -11.04
CA ILE A 276 -1.55 -14.38 -11.05
C ILE A 276 -0.85 -14.69 -9.71
N TYR A 277 0.41 -15.08 -9.80
CA TYR A 277 1.34 -15.24 -8.69
C TYR A 277 2.51 -14.27 -8.85
N ALA A 278 2.82 -13.51 -7.81
CA ALA A 278 3.95 -12.59 -7.77
C ALA A 278 5.10 -13.22 -6.98
N THR A 279 6.32 -13.20 -7.55
CA THR A 279 7.52 -13.71 -6.88
C THR A 279 8.78 -13.06 -7.44
N ASN A 280 9.80 -12.89 -6.59
CA ASN A 280 11.16 -12.49 -6.96
C ASN A 280 12.15 -13.67 -6.96
N VAL A 281 11.74 -14.85 -6.53
CA VAL A 281 12.59 -16.03 -6.40
C VAL A 281 13.12 -16.52 -7.74
N ARG A 282 12.34 -16.37 -8.81
CA ARG A 282 12.66 -16.93 -10.13
C ARG A 282 13.64 -16.10 -10.94
N ASP A 283 13.54 -14.77 -10.85
CA ASP A 283 14.27 -13.83 -11.72
C ASP A 283 15.06 -12.78 -10.94
N GLY A 284 15.01 -12.79 -9.61
CA GLY A 284 15.69 -11.82 -8.74
C GLY A 284 14.96 -10.47 -8.62
N TYR A 285 13.89 -10.27 -9.37
CA TYR A 285 12.96 -9.13 -9.29
C TYR A 285 11.54 -9.64 -9.11
N TRP A 286 10.70 -8.88 -8.42
CA TRP A 286 9.28 -9.13 -8.34
C TRP A 286 8.67 -9.12 -9.74
N ASN A 287 8.11 -10.23 -10.18
CA ASN A 287 7.43 -10.37 -11.46
C ASN A 287 6.13 -11.15 -11.31
N LEU A 288 5.23 -10.99 -12.28
CA LEU A 288 3.91 -11.62 -12.32
C LEU A 288 3.92 -12.85 -13.23
N TYR A 289 3.42 -13.95 -12.73
CA TYR A 289 3.34 -15.23 -13.42
C TYR A 289 1.90 -15.73 -13.44
N LEU A 290 1.42 -16.16 -14.60
CA LEU A 290 0.11 -16.78 -14.76
C LEU A 290 0.24 -18.28 -14.54
N HIS A 291 -0.52 -18.80 -13.58
CA HIS A 291 -0.66 -20.23 -13.29
C HIS A 291 -2.09 -20.69 -13.48
N ASN A 292 -2.31 -22.01 -13.65
CA ASN A 292 -3.63 -22.61 -13.46
C ASN A 292 -3.76 -23.18 -12.05
N THR A 293 -5.00 -23.55 -11.67
CA THR A 293 -5.35 -24.15 -10.37
C THR A 293 -4.81 -25.56 -10.17
N ASP A 294 -4.15 -26.16 -11.18
CA ASP A 294 -3.36 -27.38 -11.03
C ASP A 294 -1.90 -27.11 -10.65
N GLY A 295 -1.50 -25.84 -10.59
CA GLY A 295 -0.14 -25.41 -10.25
C GLY A 295 0.77 -25.21 -11.47
N LYS A 296 0.30 -25.53 -12.69
CA LYS A 296 1.12 -25.39 -13.90
C LYS A 296 1.34 -23.92 -14.24
N LEU A 297 2.62 -23.54 -14.40
CA LEU A 297 2.99 -22.24 -14.98
C LEU A 297 2.54 -22.18 -16.44
N ILE A 298 1.75 -21.19 -16.79
CA ILE A 298 1.29 -20.92 -18.15
C ILE A 298 2.27 -19.97 -18.83
N LYS A 299 2.61 -18.84 -18.18
CA LYS A 299 3.57 -17.87 -18.69
C LYS A 299 4.02 -16.84 -17.65
N ARG A 300 5.16 -16.21 -17.88
CA ARG A 300 5.56 -14.94 -17.25
C ARG A 300 4.79 -13.79 -17.90
N VAL A 301 4.12 -12.97 -17.10
CA VAL A 301 3.27 -11.85 -17.58
C VAL A 301 4.08 -10.58 -17.75
N THR A 302 5.05 -10.35 -16.85
CA THR A 302 5.88 -9.14 -16.82
C THR A 302 7.37 -9.50 -16.93
N PRO A 303 7.90 -9.72 -18.16
CA PRO A 303 9.28 -10.13 -18.37
C PRO A 303 10.24 -8.91 -18.34
N VAL A 304 10.38 -8.28 -17.17
CA VAL A 304 11.21 -7.07 -16.97
C VAL A 304 12.24 -7.30 -15.84
N ASP A 305 13.38 -6.62 -15.93
CA ASP A 305 14.45 -6.64 -14.92
C ASP A 305 14.27 -5.47 -13.94
N ALA A 306 13.09 -5.39 -13.35
CA ALA A 306 12.69 -4.42 -12.34
C ALA A 306 11.55 -4.99 -11.52
N ASP A 307 11.36 -4.47 -10.30
CA ASP A 307 10.25 -4.87 -9.46
C ASP A 307 8.91 -4.41 -10.01
N VAL A 308 7.95 -5.33 -9.93
CA VAL A 308 6.57 -5.17 -10.38
C VAL A 308 5.62 -5.42 -9.22
N GLU A 309 4.66 -4.53 -9.04
CA GLU A 309 3.59 -4.64 -8.07
C GLU A 309 2.23 -4.73 -8.77
N TYR A 310 1.49 -5.81 -8.56
CA TYR A 310 0.14 -5.97 -9.10
C TYR A 310 -0.79 -4.90 -8.54
N LEU A 311 -1.58 -4.27 -9.42
CA LEU A 311 -2.61 -3.32 -9.01
C LEU A 311 -4.01 -3.92 -9.14
N THR A 312 -4.39 -4.33 -10.36
CA THR A 312 -5.74 -4.82 -10.65
C THR A 312 -5.80 -5.48 -12.04
N GLN A 313 -6.95 -6.03 -12.37
CA GLN A 313 -7.26 -6.56 -13.70
C GLN A 313 -8.53 -5.90 -14.27
N ASN A 314 -8.62 -5.86 -15.57
CA ASN A 314 -9.81 -5.42 -16.30
C ASN A 314 -9.87 -6.16 -17.64
N GLY A 315 -10.80 -7.06 -17.78
CA GLY A 315 -10.93 -7.90 -18.96
C GLY A 315 -9.68 -8.75 -19.22
N ASN A 316 -8.97 -8.49 -20.32
CA ASN A 316 -7.73 -9.21 -20.65
C ASN A 316 -6.47 -8.45 -20.23
N TYR A 317 -6.57 -7.36 -19.49
CA TYR A 317 -5.43 -6.54 -19.08
C TYR A 317 -5.13 -6.72 -17.58
N ILE A 318 -3.85 -6.93 -17.29
CA ILE A 318 -3.28 -6.83 -15.94
C ILE A 318 -2.62 -5.48 -15.82
N TYR A 319 -3.02 -4.69 -14.82
CA TYR A 319 -2.43 -3.40 -14.47
C TYR A 319 -1.47 -3.58 -13.30
N TYR A 320 -0.30 -2.96 -13.39
CA TYR A 320 0.73 -3.10 -12.39
C TYR A 320 1.65 -1.88 -12.37
N TYR A 321 2.30 -1.64 -11.26
CA TYR A 321 3.38 -0.68 -11.16
C TYR A 321 4.71 -1.33 -11.50
N SER A 322 5.63 -0.53 -12.08
CA SER A 322 7.00 -0.94 -12.32
C SER A 322 7.96 0.25 -12.23
N ALA A 323 9.16 -0.03 -11.73
CA ALA A 323 10.29 0.89 -11.70
C ALA A 323 11.23 0.73 -12.93
N GLU A 324 10.80 0.04 -14.01
CA GLU A 324 11.65 -0.25 -15.18
C GLU A 324 12.14 0.98 -15.94
N VAL A 325 11.49 2.14 -15.74
CA VAL A 325 11.92 3.41 -16.35
C VAL A 325 13.05 4.06 -15.57
N SER A 326 12.91 4.08 -14.23
CA SER A 326 13.88 4.64 -13.30
C SER A 326 13.63 4.06 -11.91
N PRO A 327 14.66 3.73 -11.13
CA PRO A 327 14.50 3.23 -9.74
C PRO A 327 13.85 4.22 -8.78
N ILE A 328 13.82 5.52 -9.13
CA ILE A 328 13.19 6.58 -8.33
C ILE A 328 11.81 6.98 -8.84
N ASP A 329 11.34 6.37 -9.92
CA ASP A 329 9.98 6.57 -10.46
C ASP A 329 9.16 5.30 -10.28
N ARG A 330 7.87 5.46 -10.13
CA ARG A 330 6.90 4.36 -10.12
C ARG A 330 5.81 4.64 -11.13
N HIS A 331 5.80 3.86 -12.21
CA HIS A 331 4.85 4.04 -13.31
C HIS A 331 3.80 2.95 -13.37
N LEU A 332 2.59 3.32 -13.78
CA LEU A 332 1.55 2.35 -14.12
C LEU A 332 1.75 1.81 -15.54
N PHE A 333 1.73 0.50 -15.63
CA PHE A 333 1.73 -0.27 -16.87
C PHE A 333 0.49 -1.15 -16.97
N ARG A 334 0.20 -1.64 -18.17
CA ARG A 334 -0.73 -2.75 -18.37
C ARG A 334 -0.19 -3.73 -19.40
N THR A 335 -0.44 -5.00 -19.17
CA THR A 335 -0.12 -6.07 -20.14
C THR A 335 -1.39 -6.81 -20.54
N ASN A 336 -1.61 -6.94 -21.86
CA ASN A 336 -2.68 -7.78 -22.37
C ASN A 336 -2.29 -9.25 -22.21
N ILE A 337 -3.02 -10.01 -21.42
CA ILE A 337 -2.65 -11.36 -21.05
C ILE A 337 -2.73 -12.36 -22.22
N LYS A 338 -3.52 -12.07 -23.28
CA LYS A 338 -3.62 -12.91 -24.46
C LYS A 338 -2.49 -12.64 -25.46
N SER A 339 -2.27 -11.38 -25.81
CA SER A 339 -1.27 -10.99 -26.80
C SER A 339 0.14 -10.80 -26.23
N GLY A 340 0.29 -10.60 -24.91
CA GLY A 340 1.55 -10.25 -24.28
C GLY A 340 1.98 -8.79 -24.52
N LYS A 341 1.14 -7.97 -25.18
CA LYS A 341 1.49 -6.57 -25.42
C LYS A 341 1.44 -5.76 -24.13
N THR A 342 2.53 -5.08 -23.81
CA THR A 342 2.67 -4.16 -22.67
C THR A 342 2.62 -2.71 -23.13
N GLU A 343 2.00 -1.86 -22.32
CA GLU A 343 1.86 -0.42 -22.56
C GLU A 343 2.07 0.34 -21.24
N ARG A 344 2.94 1.37 -21.25
CA ARG A 344 3.07 2.30 -20.12
C ARG A 344 1.93 3.30 -20.17
N ILE A 345 1.21 3.46 -19.07
CA ILE A 345 0.02 4.30 -18.92
C ILE A 345 0.39 5.70 -18.46
N THR A 346 1.09 5.84 -17.33
CA THR A 346 1.56 7.13 -16.81
C THR A 346 2.83 7.57 -17.53
N LYS A 347 2.96 8.87 -17.86
CA LYS A 347 4.04 9.39 -18.71
C LYS A 347 5.01 10.30 -17.99
N GLU A 348 4.53 11.11 -17.08
CA GLU A 348 5.30 12.07 -16.29
C GLU A 348 6.25 11.32 -15.35
N SER A 349 7.45 11.86 -15.12
CA SER A 349 8.38 11.33 -14.12
C SER A 349 7.83 11.56 -12.72
N GLY A 350 7.94 10.58 -11.86
CA GLY A 350 7.51 10.65 -10.46
C GLY A 350 6.92 9.35 -9.93
N TRP A 351 6.37 9.46 -8.73
CA TRP A 351 5.74 8.35 -8.00
C TRP A 351 4.23 8.40 -8.19
N HIS A 352 3.71 7.50 -8.99
CA HIS A 352 2.29 7.42 -9.34
C HIS A 352 1.53 6.47 -8.41
N THR A 353 0.34 6.89 -7.97
CA THR A 353 -0.64 6.07 -7.26
C THR A 353 -1.96 6.15 -7.99
N CYS A 354 -2.38 5.04 -8.57
CA CYS A 354 -3.50 4.96 -9.49
C CYS A 354 -4.62 4.08 -8.95
N SER A 355 -5.85 4.42 -9.32
CA SER A 355 -7.01 3.53 -9.16
C SER A 355 -7.85 3.53 -10.43
N LEU A 356 -8.32 2.34 -10.82
CA LEU A 356 -9.18 2.15 -11.98
C LEU A 356 -10.64 2.45 -11.60
N SER A 357 -11.41 3.08 -12.50
CA SER A 357 -12.86 3.24 -12.31
C SER A 357 -13.54 1.87 -12.31
N PRO A 358 -14.68 1.69 -11.61
CA PRO A 358 -15.38 0.41 -11.56
C PRO A 358 -15.78 -0.16 -12.93
N ASP A 359 -16.07 0.71 -13.91
CA ASP A 359 -16.36 0.29 -15.29
C ASP A 359 -15.11 0.09 -16.15
N GLY A 360 -13.91 0.26 -15.58
CA GLY A 360 -12.63 0.00 -16.22
C GLY A 360 -12.24 0.96 -17.34
N LYS A 361 -12.89 2.13 -17.48
CA LYS A 361 -12.64 3.07 -18.58
C LYS A 361 -11.66 4.18 -18.28
N TYR A 362 -11.54 4.56 -17.00
CA TYR A 362 -10.72 5.67 -16.53
C TYR A 362 -9.82 5.27 -15.38
N ILE A 363 -8.76 6.03 -15.20
CA ILE A 363 -7.81 5.90 -14.11
C ILE A 363 -7.70 7.26 -13.42
N LEU A 364 -7.86 7.26 -12.10
CA LEU A 364 -7.48 8.36 -11.23
C LEU A 364 -6.00 8.16 -10.90
N ASP A 365 -5.16 9.07 -11.36
CA ASP A 365 -3.71 9.05 -11.18
C ASP A 365 -3.29 10.22 -10.29
N ARG A 366 -2.78 9.91 -9.12
CA ARG A 366 -2.11 10.87 -8.23
C ARG A 366 -0.62 10.65 -8.31
N TYR A 367 0.15 11.72 -8.56
CA TYR A 367 1.60 11.59 -8.55
C TYR A 367 2.31 12.80 -7.93
N SER A 368 3.49 12.54 -7.44
CA SER A 368 4.43 13.55 -6.99
C SER A 368 5.82 13.28 -7.56
N ALA A 369 6.62 14.33 -7.69
CA ALA A 369 8.01 14.26 -8.12
C ALA A 369 8.83 15.28 -7.34
N HIS A 370 10.14 15.32 -7.59
CA HIS A 370 11.03 16.25 -6.91
C HIS A 370 10.54 17.71 -6.94
N ASN A 371 9.98 18.15 -8.06
CA ASN A 371 9.46 19.49 -8.29
C ASN A 371 7.95 19.55 -8.50
N VAL A 372 7.24 18.47 -8.22
CA VAL A 372 5.77 18.35 -8.32
C VAL A 372 5.25 17.91 -6.96
N PRO A 373 4.71 18.80 -6.13
CA PRO A 373 4.25 18.46 -4.78
C PRO A 373 3.13 17.40 -4.79
N ASN A 374 2.11 17.61 -5.60
CA ASN A 374 1.00 16.68 -5.77
C ASN A 374 0.16 17.09 -6.99
N ASN A 375 0.08 16.22 -7.98
CA ASN A 375 -0.80 16.36 -9.12
C ASN A 375 -1.81 15.20 -9.17
N ILE A 376 -3.02 15.50 -9.64
CA ILE A 376 -4.07 14.51 -9.81
C ILE A 376 -4.65 14.63 -11.21
N ASN A 377 -4.67 13.52 -11.93
CA ASN A 377 -5.14 13.43 -13.31
C ASN A 377 -6.24 12.37 -13.44
N ILE A 378 -7.13 12.57 -14.40
CA ILE A 378 -7.99 11.52 -14.94
C ILE A 378 -7.41 11.08 -16.29
N LEU A 379 -7.02 9.81 -16.37
CA LEU A 379 -6.52 9.18 -17.59
C LEU A 379 -7.60 8.29 -18.21
N SER A 380 -7.59 8.13 -19.54
CA SER A 380 -8.25 6.97 -20.14
C SER A 380 -7.51 5.69 -19.77
N ALA A 381 -8.21 4.55 -19.65
CA ALA A 381 -7.62 3.28 -19.23
C ALA A 381 -6.45 2.80 -20.12
N ASP A 382 -6.33 3.33 -21.34
CA ASP A 382 -5.21 3.08 -22.25
C ASP A 382 -4.10 4.13 -22.17
N GLY A 383 -4.21 5.12 -21.28
CA GLY A 383 -3.23 6.19 -21.09
C GLY A 383 -3.09 7.18 -22.24
N LYS A 384 -3.98 7.15 -23.26
CA LYS A 384 -3.88 8.05 -24.43
C LYS A 384 -4.42 9.45 -24.17
N LYS A 385 -5.35 9.58 -23.22
CA LYS A 385 -5.93 10.86 -22.80
C LYS A 385 -5.63 11.09 -21.35
N SER A 386 -5.23 12.30 -21.00
CA SER A 386 -4.98 12.75 -19.64
C SER A 386 -5.62 14.14 -19.46
N THR A 387 -6.30 14.33 -18.35
CA THR A 387 -6.85 15.62 -17.93
C THR A 387 -6.40 15.88 -16.50
N ASN A 388 -5.67 16.96 -16.28
CA ASN A 388 -5.31 17.39 -14.92
C ASN A 388 -6.56 17.97 -14.23
N ILE A 389 -6.84 17.50 -13.02
CA ILE A 389 -7.98 17.94 -12.21
C ILE A 389 -7.56 18.65 -10.92
N PHE A 390 -6.27 18.52 -10.55
CA PHE A 390 -5.70 19.22 -9.41
C PHE A 390 -4.17 19.27 -9.52
N SER A 391 -3.62 20.45 -9.19
CA SER A 391 -2.17 20.64 -9.00
C SER A 391 -1.97 21.44 -7.72
N ALA A 392 -1.25 20.86 -6.76
CA ALA A 392 -0.92 21.54 -5.52
C ALA A 392 0.07 22.69 -5.78
N PRO A 393 -0.09 23.84 -5.12
CA PRO A 393 0.91 24.90 -5.16
C PRO A 393 2.21 24.40 -4.49
N ASP A 394 3.31 25.08 -4.79
CA ASP A 394 4.60 24.82 -4.13
C ASP A 394 4.49 25.19 -2.63
N PRO A 395 4.59 24.21 -1.71
CA PRO A 395 4.48 24.48 -0.28
C PRO A 395 5.66 25.23 0.29
N THR A 396 6.72 25.44 -0.50
CA THR A 396 7.93 26.17 -0.11
C THR A 396 7.99 27.58 -0.70
N ALA A 397 6.98 28.02 -1.44
CA ALA A 397 6.98 29.29 -2.16
C ALA A 397 7.29 30.51 -1.28
N GLU A 398 6.80 30.52 -0.04
CA GLU A 398 7.02 31.59 0.95
C GLU A 398 8.26 31.37 1.84
N LEU A 399 8.95 30.23 1.66
CA LEU A 399 10.13 29.90 2.45
C LEU A 399 11.41 30.21 1.72
N ASN A 400 12.41 30.64 2.47
CA ASN A 400 13.78 30.69 2.00
C ASN A 400 14.36 29.26 2.06
N PHE A 401 14.02 28.48 1.04
CA PHE A 401 14.31 27.04 0.96
C PHE A 401 15.31 26.79 -0.17
N ILE A 402 16.34 26.01 0.12
CA ILE A 402 17.30 25.61 -0.92
C ILE A 402 16.74 24.40 -1.66
N PRO A 403 16.73 24.42 -3.00
CA PRO A 403 16.40 23.26 -3.78
C PRO A 403 17.28 22.07 -3.39
N ILE A 404 16.64 20.90 -3.21
CA ILE A 404 17.34 19.65 -2.97
C ILE A 404 18.00 19.21 -4.28
N GLU A 405 19.32 19.02 -4.26
CA GLU A 405 20.03 18.44 -5.39
C GLU A 405 19.86 16.92 -5.37
N GLN A 406 19.59 16.34 -6.53
CA GLN A 406 19.54 14.90 -6.73
C GLN A 406 20.63 14.47 -7.70
N GLY A 407 21.20 13.30 -7.46
CA GLY A 407 22.21 12.75 -8.34
C GLY A 407 22.46 11.27 -8.06
N THR A 408 23.46 10.73 -8.75
CA THR A 408 23.91 9.35 -8.56
C THR A 408 25.40 9.30 -8.30
N ILE A 409 25.81 8.31 -7.50
CA ILE A 409 27.21 7.92 -7.35
C ILE A 409 27.33 6.42 -7.59
N LYS A 410 28.40 5.99 -8.23
CA LYS A 410 28.66 4.58 -8.44
C LYS A 410 28.90 3.85 -7.11
N SER A 411 28.38 2.61 -7.00
CA SER A 411 28.76 1.68 -5.93
C SER A 411 30.26 1.39 -5.97
N ALA A 412 30.83 0.91 -4.86
CA ALA A 412 32.27 0.64 -4.76
C ALA A 412 32.77 -0.35 -5.82
N ASP A 413 31.93 -1.30 -6.26
CA ASP A 413 32.23 -2.26 -7.33
C ASP A 413 31.88 -1.74 -8.74
N GLY A 414 31.36 -0.50 -8.85
CA GLY A 414 31.02 0.16 -10.10
C GLY A 414 29.76 -0.37 -10.81
N LYS A 415 29.04 -1.32 -10.22
CA LYS A 415 27.92 -2.00 -10.89
C LYS A 415 26.62 -1.21 -10.82
N TYR A 416 26.37 -0.47 -9.73
CA TYR A 416 25.12 0.17 -9.44
C TYR A 416 25.27 1.68 -9.35
N ASP A 417 24.21 2.42 -9.70
CA ASP A 417 24.05 3.83 -9.45
C ASP A 417 23.26 4.01 -8.14
N ASN A 418 23.92 4.54 -7.10
CA ASN A 418 23.27 4.88 -5.84
C ASN A 418 22.73 6.29 -5.93
N TYR A 419 21.42 6.44 -5.81
CA TYR A 419 20.76 7.74 -5.84
C TYR A 419 20.93 8.47 -4.51
N TYR A 420 21.19 9.78 -4.57
CA TYR A 420 21.31 10.61 -3.37
C TYR A 420 20.49 11.90 -3.48
N ARG A 421 20.18 12.47 -2.33
CA ARG A 421 19.69 13.83 -2.17
C ARG A 421 20.71 14.61 -1.37
N LEU A 422 21.02 15.85 -1.79
CA LEU A 422 21.96 16.73 -1.13
C LEU A 422 21.27 18.06 -0.81
N ILE A 423 21.32 18.45 0.47
CA ILE A 423 20.83 19.74 0.96
C ILE A 423 22.06 20.52 1.42
N LYS A 424 22.28 21.68 0.81
CA LYS A 424 23.39 22.58 1.14
C LYS A 424 22.91 23.69 2.09
N PRO A 425 23.83 24.39 2.84
CA PRO A 425 23.47 25.61 3.53
C PRO A 425 22.98 26.71 2.56
N LEU A 426 22.14 27.63 3.04
CA LEU A 426 21.63 28.75 2.25
C LEU A 426 22.75 29.62 1.67
N ASP A 427 23.82 29.80 2.44
CA ASP A 427 25.02 30.60 2.10
C ASP A 427 26.19 29.70 1.64
N PHE A 428 25.87 28.57 0.96
CA PHE A 428 26.90 27.64 0.52
C PHE A 428 27.94 28.27 -0.38
N ASP A 429 29.20 28.17 0.04
CA ASP A 429 30.38 28.64 -0.67
C ASP A 429 31.28 27.45 -1.03
N PRO A 430 31.43 27.09 -2.31
CA PRO A 430 32.20 25.93 -2.74
C PRO A 430 33.70 26.00 -2.39
N SER A 431 34.21 27.20 -1.99
CA SER A 431 35.58 27.36 -1.53
C SER A 431 35.79 26.97 -0.06
N LYS A 432 34.70 26.77 0.71
CA LYS A 432 34.74 26.45 2.13
C LYS A 432 34.50 24.93 2.37
N LYS A 433 34.96 24.47 3.51
CA LYS A 433 34.68 23.13 4.01
C LYS A 433 33.54 23.20 5.00
N TYR A 434 32.60 22.22 4.88
CA TYR A 434 31.43 22.10 5.73
C TYR A 434 31.42 20.74 6.42
N PRO A 435 30.91 20.62 7.65
CA PRO A 435 30.55 19.35 8.21
C PRO A 435 29.41 18.71 7.40
N VAL A 436 29.44 17.40 7.26
CA VAL A 436 28.44 16.63 6.50
C VAL A 436 27.72 15.69 7.44
N ILE A 437 26.40 15.69 7.39
CA ILE A 437 25.54 14.67 8.03
C ILE A 437 25.09 13.72 6.93
N LEU A 438 25.55 12.47 7.00
CA LEU A 438 25.10 11.40 6.12
C LEU A 438 23.97 10.65 6.79
N TYR A 439 22.79 10.65 6.15
CA TYR A 439 21.67 9.81 6.56
C TYR A 439 21.50 8.69 5.53
N VAL A 440 21.55 7.45 5.99
CA VAL A 440 21.43 6.25 5.17
C VAL A 440 20.68 5.18 5.95
N TYR A 441 19.80 4.46 5.26
CA TYR A 441 19.22 3.23 5.75
C TYR A 441 19.83 2.06 4.97
N GLY A 442 20.61 1.24 5.67
CA GLY A 442 21.32 0.09 5.07
C GLY A 442 20.62 -1.25 5.32
N GLY A 443 19.33 -1.22 5.66
CA GLY A 443 18.53 -2.41 5.90
C GLY A 443 18.03 -3.08 4.61
N PRO A 444 17.35 -4.26 4.73
CA PRO A 444 16.90 -5.03 3.57
C PRO A 444 15.71 -4.39 2.81
N HIS A 445 14.95 -3.48 3.43
CA HIS A 445 13.78 -2.80 2.83
C HIS A 445 13.77 -1.31 3.16
#